data_3e09fd660e1bb8e87cee160b34540df1
#
_entry.id   3e09fd660e1bb8e87cee160b34540df1
#
_cell.length_a   1.000
_cell.length_b   1.000
_cell.length_c   1.000
_cell.angle_alpha   90.00
_cell.angle_beta   90.00
_cell.angle_gamma   90.00
#
_symmetry.space_group_name_H-M   'P 1'
#
loop_
_entity.id
_entity.type
_entity.pdbx_description
1 polymer ?
#
loop_
_entity_poly.entity_id
_entity_poly.type
_entity_poly.pdbx_seq_one_letter_code
_entity_poly.pdbx_strand_id
1 'polypeptide(L)'
;MERLLVLKLDAVDCEAEASLNGVPLARVDAARPSCIVPIHEYAIAGPNELGLVIWPRPAITPASPPLPAEARVADGKRMAQLRILLPRIGSVAEESTARTLAQLDWAPPDGDSYEAPLALSQSFGLPVNFPRWRWLEAPVIEDTPTLRAQALKVVKELATDLAAGQPARFLAATRLRTEEIALAYQRRPEDETERLRERLLALHAEGRLTWRPVTPEALFLRSMAEGRLLECLGADGGPVLTTEPDGQGRSVALPLRVTAVEGRLYVLR
;
A
#
# COMPACT_ATOMS: atom_id res chain seq x y z
N MET A 1 6.62 16.09 -15.15
CA MET A 1 5.64 16.33 -14.08
C MET A 1 6.12 17.50 -13.23
N GLU A 2 5.31 18.53 -13.11
CA GLU A 2 5.74 19.75 -12.42
C GLU A 2 5.68 19.65 -10.88
N ARG A 3 4.81 18.82 -10.32
CA ARG A 3 4.65 18.68 -8.87
C ARG A 3 4.29 17.25 -8.49
N LEU A 4 4.97 16.67 -7.52
CA LEU A 4 4.74 15.32 -7.02
C LEU A 4 4.01 15.39 -5.67
N LEU A 5 2.75 14.97 -5.63
CA LEU A 5 2.06 14.77 -4.36
C LEU A 5 2.63 13.56 -3.64
N VAL A 6 2.97 13.74 -2.37
CA VAL A 6 3.45 12.66 -1.51
C VAL A 6 2.67 12.60 -0.21
N LEU A 7 2.51 11.40 0.30
CA LEU A 7 2.06 11.11 1.64
C LEU A 7 3.30 10.88 2.50
N LYS A 8 3.40 11.56 3.63
CA LYS A 8 4.41 11.32 4.65
C LYS A 8 3.76 10.84 5.92
N LEU A 9 4.24 9.71 6.44
CA LEU A 9 3.80 9.13 7.70
C LEU A 9 4.99 8.99 8.64
N ASP A 10 4.87 9.53 9.83
CA ASP A 10 5.84 9.44 10.92
C ASP A 10 5.17 8.89 12.18
N ALA A 11 5.86 8.03 12.94
CA ALA A 11 5.38 7.54 14.23
C ALA A 11 6.53 7.37 15.22
N VAL A 12 6.25 7.60 16.50
CA VAL A 12 7.16 7.39 17.63
C VAL A 12 6.47 6.46 18.63
N ASP A 13 7.16 5.40 19.01
CA ASP A 13 6.72 4.40 19.99
C ASP A 13 5.32 3.79 19.73
N CYS A 14 4.86 3.82 18.49
CA CYS A 14 3.65 3.14 18.03
C CYS A 14 3.80 2.66 16.58
N GLU A 15 2.88 1.79 16.17
CA GLU A 15 2.70 1.45 14.76
C GLU A 15 1.57 2.28 14.18
N ALA A 16 1.70 2.67 12.92
CA ALA A 16 0.65 3.39 12.22
C ALA A 16 0.54 2.95 10.75
N GLU A 17 -0.69 2.96 10.25
CA GLU A 17 -0.99 2.74 8.82
C GLU A 17 -1.75 3.93 8.27
N ALA A 18 -1.29 4.43 7.13
CA ALA A 18 -1.92 5.52 6.41
C ALA A 18 -2.70 4.99 5.21
N SER A 19 -3.87 5.55 4.98
CA SER A 19 -4.70 5.28 3.80
C SER A 19 -5.12 6.56 3.08
N LEU A 20 -5.39 6.44 1.79
CA LEU A 20 -6.00 7.48 0.98
C LEU A 20 -7.18 6.85 0.22
N ASN A 21 -8.37 7.43 0.38
CA ASN A 21 -9.61 6.94 -0.25
C ASN A 21 -9.87 5.45 0.04
N GLY A 22 -9.64 5.04 1.29
CA GLY A 22 -9.84 3.66 1.74
C GLY A 22 -8.79 2.66 1.25
N VAL A 23 -7.70 3.12 0.59
CA VAL A 23 -6.59 2.28 0.15
C VAL A 23 -5.40 2.48 1.07
N PRO A 24 -4.94 1.45 1.82
CA PRO A 24 -3.73 1.54 2.64
C PRO A 24 -2.49 1.73 1.76
N LEU A 25 -1.65 2.71 2.07
CA LEU A 25 -0.51 3.11 1.26
C LEU A 25 0.83 2.95 1.97
N ALA A 26 0.84 3.14 3.27
CA ALA A 26 2.06 3.21 4.04
C ALA A 26 1.84 2.64 5.45
N ARG A 27 2.84 1.95 5.96
CA ARG A 27 2.89 1.48 7.34
C ARG A 27 4.26 1.80 7.93
N VAL A 28 4.27 2.25 9.15
CA VAL A 28 5.47 2.53 9.95
C VAL A 28 5.42 1.77 11.27
N ASP A 29 6.60 1.43 11.77
CA ASP A 29 6.81 0.70 13.01
C ASP A 29 8.12 1.17 13.68
N ALA A 30 8.52 0.54 14.77
CA ALA A 30 9.74 0.88 15.49
C ALA A 30 11.01 0.71 14.64
N ALA A 31 11.03 -0.21 13.67
CA ALA A 31 12.19 -0.44 12.79
C ALA A 31 12.24 0.58 11.64
N ARG A 32 11.07 1.08 11.22
CA ARG A 32 10.91 2.08 10.16
C ARG A 32 9.89 3.12 10.61
N PRO A 33 10.29 4.09 11.44
CA PRO A 33 9.37 5.04 12.06
C PRO A 33 8.88 6.13 11.11
N SER A 34 9.39 6.20 9.88
CA SER A 34 9.01 7.20 8.89
C SER A 34 9.00 6.64 7.48
N CYS A 35 8.05 7.08 6.66
CA CYS A 35 8.04 6.78 5.23
C CYS A 35 7.41 7.91 4.41
N ILE A 36 7.82 8.00 3.14
CA ILE A 36 7.26 8.91 2.15
C ILE A 36 6.90 8.08 0.91
N VAL A 37 5.65 8.24 0.43
CA VAL A 37 5.15 7.55 -0.75
C VAL A 37 4.46 8.50 -1.72
N PRO A 38 4.69 8.38 -3.04
CA PRO A 38 3.90 9.09 -4.05
C PRO A 38 2.45 8.59 -4.05
N ILE A 39 1.48 9.48 -4.34
CA ILE A 39 0.06 9.14 -4.17
C ILE A 39 -0.84 9.49 -5.36
N HIS A 40 -0.28 9.92 -6.50
CA HIS A 40 -1.09 10.41 -7.63
C HIS A 40 -2.14 9.40 -8.09
N GLU A 41 -1.79 8.11 -8.18
CA GLU A 41 -2.67 7.03 -8.63
C GLU A 41 -3.79 6.69 -7.64
N TYR A 42 -3.72 7.23 -6.42
CA TYR A 42 -4.73 7.05 -5.37
C TYR A 42 -5.56 8.32 -5.12
N ALA A 43 -5.10 9.46 -5.62
CA ALA A 43 -5.81 10.73 -5.49
C ALA A 43 -6.94 10.82 -6.51
N ILE A 44 -8.09 11.39 -6.11
CA ILE A 44 -9.28 11.54 -6.95
C ILE A 44 -9.64 13.01 -7.15
N ALA A 45 -10.42 13.29 -8.18
CA ALA A 45 -11.02 14.61 -8.36
C ALA A 45 -12.08 14.87 -7.27
N GLY A 46 -12.08 16.05 -6.69
CA GLY A 46 -12.99 16.43 -5.61
C GLY A 46 -12.47 16.07 -4.21
N PRO A 47 -13.38 15.73 -3.27
CA PRO A 47 -13.01 15.37 -1.92
C PRO A 47 -12.22 14.06 -1.88
N ASN A 48 -11.11 14.06 -1.16
CA ASN A 48 -10.32 12.87 -0.84
C ASN A 48 -10.43 12.60 0.67
N GLU A 49 -10.32 11.36 1.07
CA GLU A 49 -10.31 10.95 2.48
C GLU A 49 -8.92 10.45 2.87
N LEU A 50 -8.31 11.12 3.84
CA LEU A 50 -7.07 10.72 4.48
C LEU A 50 -7.42 9.93 5.74
N GLY A 51 -6.86 8.71 5.89
CA GLY A 51 -7.09 7.85 7.04
C GLY A 51 -5.77 7.50 7.74
N LEU A 52 -5.78 7.48 9.06
CA LEU A 52 -4.68 7.09 9.92
C LEU A 52 -5.19 6.11 10.97
N VAL A 53 -4.63 4.90 11.00
CA VAL A 53 -4.91 3.90 12.03
C VAL A 53 -3.65 3.67 12.86
N ILE A 54 -3.80 3.70 14.18
CA ILE A 54 -2.70 3.65 15.14
C ILE A 54 -2.86 2.42 16.04
N TRP A 55 -1.81 1.61 16.11
CA TRP A 55 -1.70 0.45 17.00
C TRP A 55 -0.55 0.65 17.98
N PRO A 56 -0.79 0.61 19.29
CA PRO A 56 0.27 0.80 20.28
C PRO A 56 1.14 -0.45 20.53
N ARG A 57 1.15 -1.47 19.71
CA ARG A 57 1.90 -2.75 19.74
C ARG A 57 1.08 -3.96 20.21
N PRO A 58 1.35 -5.15 19.67
CA PRO A 58 2.12 -5.50 18.47
C PRO A 58 1.33 -5.32 17.19
N ALA A 59 2.03 -5.44 16.05
CA ALA A 59 1.40 -5.42 14.73
C ALA A 59 0.26 -6.43 14.62
N ILE A 60 -0.89 -5.99 14.13
CA ILE A 60 -1.98 -6.87 13.76
C ILE A 60 -1.59 -7.51 12.42
N THR A 61 -1.43 -8.82 12.41
CA THR A 61 -1.29 -9.55 11.15
C THR A 61 -2.67 -9.88 10.59
N PRO A 62 -2.84 -10.06 9.28
CA PRO A 62 -4.12 -10.46 8.69
C PRO A 62 -4.66 -11.79 9.23
N ALA A 63 -3.79 -12.64 9.74
CA ALA A 63 -4.15 -13.91 10.38
C ALA A 63 -4.72 -13.75 11.79
N SER A 64 -4.54 -12.58 12.40
CA SER A 64 -5.07 -12.33 13.75
C SER A 64 -6.53 -11.86 13.64
N PRO A 65 -7.42 -12.35 14.49
CA PRO A 65 -8.75 -11.75 14.60
C PRO A 65 -8.60 -10.27 14.97
N PRO A 66 -9.57 -9.40 14.58
CA PRO A 66 -9.57 -8.02 15.02
C PRO A 66 -9.39 -7.97 16.53
N LEU A 67 -8.37 -7.28 17.02
CA LEU A 67 -8.21 -7.10 18.44
C LEU A 67 -9.43 -6.32 18.95
N PRO A 68 -10.04 -6.74 20.07
CA PRO A 68 -11.05 -5.93 20.72
C PRO A 68 -10.41 -4.58 21.07
N ALA A 69 -11.22 -3.52 20.99
CA ALA A 69 -10.79 -2.21 21.43
C ALA A 69 -10.37 -2.30 22.91
N GLU A 70 -9.14 -1.92 23.20
CA GLU A 70 -8.60 -1.91 24.55
C GLU A 70 -8.41 -0.46 25.01
N ALA A 71 -8.95 -0.14 26.18
CA ALA A 71 -8.70 1.12 26.87
C ALA A 71 -7.23 1.18 27.31
N ARG A 72 -6.54 2.25 26.96
CA ARG A 72 -5.14 2.49 27.30
C ARG A 72 -4.95 3.88 27.88
N VAL A 73 -3.88 4.04 28.61
CA VAL A 73 -3.48 5.34 29.17
C VAL A 73 -2.22 5.78 28.42
N ALA A 74 -2.24 7.01 27.97
CA ALA A 74 -1.10 7.63 27.28
C ALA A 74 0.05 7.90 28.25
N ASP A 75 1.28 7.79 27.74
CA ASP A 75 2.52 8.08 28.48
C ASP A 75 3.20 9.38 27.98
N GLY A 76 2.49 10.18 27.17
CA GLY A 76 2.97 11.42 26.58
C GLY A 76 4.12 11.28 25.57
N LYS A 77 4.56 10.04 25.24
CA LYS A 77 5.70 9.78 24.35
C LYS A 77 5.30 9.35 22.97
N ARG A 78 4.12 8.73 22.85
CA ARG A 78 3.65 8.19 21.58
C ARG A 78 3.08 9.29 20.71
N MET A 79 3.43 9.25 19.45
CA MET A 79 2.85 10.13 18.45
C MET A 79 2.78 9.46 17.08
N ALA A 80 1.80 9.86 16.29
CA ALA A 80 1.75 9.58 14.86
C ALA A 80 1.32 10.83 14.11
N GLN A 81 1.95 11.10 12.97
CA GLN A 81 1.66 12.24 12.13
C GLN A 81 1.57 11.78 10.66
N LEU A 82 0.47 12.13 10.03
CA LEU A 82 0.23 11.83 8.62
C LEU A 82 -0.02 13.14 7.87
N ARG A 83 0.72 13.36 6.78
CA ARG A 83 0.61 14.59 5.97
C ARG A 83 0.56 14.28 4.49
N ILE A 84 -0.25 15.07 3.77
CA ILE A 84 -0.18 15.17 2.32
C ILE A 84 0.63 16.43 1.99
N LEU A 85 1.74 16.23 1.29
CA LEU A 85 2.69 17.26 0.96
C LEU A 85 2.73 17.53 -0.55
N LEU A 86 2.82 18.80 -0.90
CA LEU A 86 3.09 19.26 -2.25
C LEU A 86 4.47 19.94 -2.27
N PRO A 87 5.55 19.22 -2.64
CA PRO A 87 6.87 19.79 -2.75
C PRO A 87 6.93 20.92 -3.80
N ARG A 88 7.88 21.83 -3.66
CA ARG A 88 8.20 22.81 -4.70
C ARG A 88 8.82 22.12 -5.91
N ILE A 89 8.65 22.71 -7.08
CA ILE A 89 9.23 22.22 -8.33
C ILE A 89 10.76 22.12 -8.16
N GLY A 90 11.32 20.95 -8.49
CA GLY A 90 12.78 20.72 -8.47
C GLY A 90 13.37 20.50 -7.06
N SER A 91 12.55 20.45 -6.00
CA SER A 91 13.04 20.12 -4.65
C SER A 91 12.66 18.70 -4.25
N VAL A 92 13.51 18.08 -3.41
CA VAL A 92 13.16 16.87 -2.67
C VAL A 92 11.97 17.18 -1.76
N ALA A 93 11.16 16.17 -1.41
CA ALA A 93 10.01 16.33 -0.51
C ALA A 93 10.48 16.60 0.94
N GLU A 94 11.09 17.77 1.16
CA GLU A 94 11.47 18.27 2.48
C GLU A 94 10.31 19.05 3.08
N GLU A 95 10.01 18.78 4.34
CA GLU A 95 8.91 19.41 5.08
C GLU A 95 9.01 20.94 5.12
N SER A 96 10.23 21.45 5.29
CA SER A 96 10.52 22.89 5.38
C SER A 96 10.16 23.67 4.12
N THR A 97 10.08 22.99 2.97
CA THR A 97 9.85 23.62 1.66
C THR A 97 8.55 23.19 0.97
N ALA A 98 7.92 22.12 1.44
CA ALA A 98 6.67 21.60 0.90
C ALA A 98 5.45 22.28 1.53
N ARG A 99 4.40 22.48 0.71
CA ARG A 99 3.09 22.92 1.22
C ARG A 99 2.32 21.71 1.75
N THR A 100 1.90 21.74 3.02
CA THR A 100 0.96 20.77 3.58
C THR A 100 -0.45 21.06 3.08
N LEU A 101 -1.11 20.04 2.51
CA LEU A 101 -2.47 20.10 1.99
C LEU A 101 -3.50 19.51 2.94
N ALA A 102 -3.12 18.46 3.68
CA ALA A 102 -3.91 17.82 4.72
C ALA A 102 -2.98 17.23 5.78
N GLN A 103 -3.46 17.14 7.02
CA GLN A 103 -2.67 16.62 8.14
C GLN A 103 -3.57 15.99 9.20
N LEU A 104 -3.16 14.82 9.69
CA LEU A 104 -3.71 14.15 10.86
C LEU A 104 -2.59 13.98 11.87
N ASP A 105 -2.83 14.41 13.09
CA ASP A 105 -1.90 14.30 14.21
C ASP A 105 -2.56 13.51 15.34
N TRP A 106 -1.78 12.67 15.97
CA TRP A 106 -2.13 12.00 17.21
C TRP A 106 -0.93 12.06 18.16
N ALA A 107 -1.09 12.75 19.25
CA ALA A 107 -0.10 12.88 20.32
C ALA A 107 -0.87 13.12 21.62
N PRO A 108 -1.42 12.06 22.27
CA PRO A 108 -2.22 12.22 23.46
C PRO A 108 -1.35 12.70 24.62
N PRO A 109 -1.83 13.64 25.44
CA PRO A 109 -1.16 14.06 26.68
C PRO A 109 -0.94 12.87 27.63
N ASP A 110 0.05 12.99 28.51
CA ASP A 110 0.29 12.02 29.56
C ASP A 110 -0.94 11.88 30.47
N GLY A 111 -1.34 10.65 30.75
CA GLY A 111 -2.51 10.33 31.56
C GLY A 111 -3.84 10.30 30.81
N ASP A 112 -3.92 10.75 29.56
CA ASP A 112 -5.15 10.67 28.77
C ASP A 112 -5.49 9.20 28.42
N SER A 113 -6.77 8.85 28.49
CA SER A 113 -7.25 7.54 28.05
C SER A 113 -7.61 7.55 26.57
N TYR A 114 -7.28 6.46 25.86
CA TYR A 114 -7.68 6.22 24.48
C TYR A 114 -7.97 4.75 24.24
N GLU A 115 -8.71 4.44 23.18
CA GLU A 115 -8.96 3.07 22.73
C GLU A 115 -8.02 2.73 21.56
N ALA A 116 -7.44 1.54 21.61
CA ALA A 116 -6.59 1.02 20.55
C ALA A 116 -7.20 -0.28 19.93
N PRO A 117 -7.16 -0.45 18.58
CA PRO A 117 -6.63 0.46 17.59
C PRO A 117 -7.46 1.74 17.45
N LEU A 118 -6.78 2.89 17.24
CA LEU A 118 -7.42 4.18 17.05
C LEU A 118 -7.45 4.53 15.56
N ALA A 119 -8.61 4.90 15.05
CA ALA A 119 -8.78 5.35 13.67
C ALA A 119 -9.13 6.85 13.63
N LEU A 120 -8.39 7.60 12.83
CA LEU A 120 -8.63 9.00 12.53
C LEU A 120 -8.86 9.16 11.04
N SER A 121 -9.74 10.10 10.64
CA SER A 121 -9.94 10.44 9.24
C SER A 121 -10.16 11.94 9.03
N GLN A 122 -9.83 12.40 7.82
CA GLN A 122 -10.04 13.80 7.41
C GLN A 122 -10.36 13.85 5.92
N SER A 123 -11.44 14.55 5.57
CA SER A 123 -11.73 14.90 4.18
C SER A 123 -10.96 16.16 3.78
N PHE A 124 -10.40 16.16 2.58
CA PHE A 124 -9.67 17.32 2.03
C PHE A 124 -9.80 17.40 0.51
N GLY A 125 -9.67 18.62 -0.04
CA GLY A 125 -9.64 18.86 -1.47
C GLY A 125 -8.23 18.99 -2.02
N LEU A 126 -8.01 18.53 -3.24
CA LEU A 126 -6.74 18.72 -3.96
C LEU A 126 -6.86 19.86 -4.98
N PRO A 127 -5.81 20.68 -5.16
CA PRO A 127 -5.81 21.78 -6.13
C PRO A 127 -5.56 21.32 -7.57
N VAL A 128 -5.69 20.03 -7.84
CA VAL A 128 -5.47 19.39 -9.14
C VAL A 128 -6.56 18.37 -9.42
N ASN A 129 -6.90 18.23 -10.71
CA ASN A 129 -7.83 17.19 -11.14
C ASN A 129 -7.05 15.95 -11.56
N PHE A 130 -7.45 14.81 -11.01
CA PHE A 130 -6.95 13.50 -11.40
C PHE A 130 -7.92 12.82 -12.35
N PRO A 131 -7.42 11.91 -13.20
CA PRO A 131 -8.27 11.03 -14.00
C PRO A 131 -9.17 10.18 -13.10
N ARG A 132 -10.26 9.68 -13.66
CA ARG A 132 -11.08 8.70 -12.97
C ARG A 132 -10.43 7.32 -13.07
N TRP A 133 -9.98 6.80 -11.93
CA TRP A 133 -9.28 5.53 -11.87
C TRP A 133 -10.24 4.34 -12.01
N ARG A 134 -9.81 3.26 -12.64
CA ARG A 134 -10.60 2.03 -12.86
C ARG A 134 -11.10 1.41 -11.57
N TRP A 135 -10.33 1.49 -10.49
CA TRP A 135 -10.73 0.93 -9.21
C TRP A 135 -11.94 1.63 -8.59
N LEU A 136 -12.20 2.87 -8.90
CA LEU A 136 -13.41 3.60 -8.47
C LEU A 136 -14.69 3.05 -9.11
N GLU A 137 -14.57 2.43 -10.27
CA GLU A 137 -15.68 1.82 -11.01
C GLU A 137 -15.73 0.29 -10.88
N ALA A 138 -14.74 -0.29 -10.18
CA ALA A 138 -14.71 -1.71 -9.94
C ALA A 138 -15.94 -2.15 -9.12
N PRO A 139 -16.50 -3.32 -9.38
CA PRO A 139 -17.58 -3.84 -8.55
C PRO A 139 -17.11 -4.11 -7.13
N VAL A 140 -18.04 -4.03 -6.18
CA VAL A 140 -17.79 -4.53 -4.83
C VAL A 140 -17.65 -6.05 -4.90
N ILE A 141 -16.60 -6.59 -4.32
CA ILE A 141 -16.27 -8.00 -4.34
C ILE A 141 -16.21 -8.57 -2.93
N GLU A 142 -16.78 -9.74 -2.76
CA GLU A 142 -16.73 -10.46 -1.50
C GLU A 142 -15.55 -11.44 -1.48
N ASP A 143 -14.93 -11.58 -0.33
CA ASP A 143 -13.88 -12.57 -0.10
C ASP A 143 -14.51 -13.96 0.06
N THR A 144 -14.63 -14.68 -1.04
CA THR A 144 -15.19 -16.03 -1.09
C THR A 144 -14.09 -17.09 -1.21
N PRO A 145 -14.35 -18.36 -0.79
CA PRO A 145 -13.40 -19.45 -0.98
C PRO A 145 -12.98 -19.64 -2.45
N THR A 146 -13.91 -19.44 -3.39
CA THR A 146 -13.62 -19.52 -4.84
C THR A 146 -12.65 -18.41 -5.25
N LEU A 147 -12.87 -17.19 -4.80
CA LEU A 147 -12.00 -16.05 -5.11
C LEU A 147 -10.61 -16.23 -4.51
N ARG A 148 -10.52 -16.73 -3.27
CA ARG A 148 -9.24 -17.07 -2.61
C ARG A 148 -8.47 -18.12 -3.40
N ALA A 149 -9.14 -19.18 -3.86
CA ALA A 149 -8.52 -20.21 -4.67
C ALA A 149 -7.99 -19.66 -6.01
N GLN A 150 -8.73 -18.77 -6.66
CA GLN A 150 -8.29 -18.10 -7.88
C GLN A 150 -7.09 -17.17 -7.61
N ALA A 151 -7.15 -16.34 -6.56
CA ALA A 151 -6.04 -15.46 -6.18
C ALA A 151 -4.78 -16.27 -5.87
N LEU A 152 -4.91 -17.36 -5.09
CA LEU A 152 -3.80 -18.26 -4.79
C LEU A 152 -3.16 -18.85 -6.05
N LYS A 153 -3.98 -19.32 -7.00
CA LYS A 153 -3.50 -19.84 -8.27
C LYS A 153 -2.69 -18.78 -9.03
N VAL A 154 -3.26 -17.60 -9.21
CA VAL A 154 -2.61 -16.47 -9.92
C VAL A 154 -1.29 -16.09 -9.23
N VAL A 155 -1.28 -15.92 -7.91
CA VAL A 155 -0.08 -15.55 -7.17
C VAL A 155 1.03 -16.60 -7.30
N LYS A 156 0.68 -17.90 -7.21
CA LYS A 156 1.63 -19.02 -7.42
C LYS A 156 2.23 -19.03 -8.83
N GLU A 157 1.41 -18.83 -9.85
CA GLU A 157 1.88 -18.76 -11.23
C GLU A 157 2.81 -17.58 -11.45
N LEU A 158 2.49 -16.41 -10.90
CA LEU A 158 3.34 -15.22 -10.97
C LEU A 158 4.68 -15.46 -10.25
N ALA A 159 4.66 -16.03 -9.04
CA ALA A 159 5.86 -16.34 -8.28
C ALA A 159 6.78 -17.30 -9.04
N THR A 160 6.21 -18.38 -9.61
CA THR A 160 6.94 -19.39 -10.37
C THR A 160 7.62 -18.79 -11.60
N ASP A 161 6.88 -18.02 -12.41
CA ASP A 161 7.42 -17.41 -13.62
C ASP A 161 8.51 -16.38 -13.30
N LEU A 162 8.30 -15.55 -12.29
CA LEU A 162 9.29 -14.55 -11.87
C LEU A 162 10.57 -15.21 -11.32
N ALA A 163 10.46 -16.30 -10.56
CA ALA A 163 11.61 -17.07 -10.08
C ALA A 163 12.39 -17.69 -11.24
N ALA A 164 11.73 -18.05 -12.34
CA ALA A 164 12.34 -18.55 -13.56
C ALA A 164 12.88 -17.44 -14.50
N GLY A 165 12.83 -16.16 -14.11
CA GLY A 165 13.24 -15.02 -14.95
C GLY A 165 12.29 -14.75 -16.11
N GLN A 166 11.03 -15.15 -16.01
CA GLN A 166 10.00 -15.00 -17.04
C GLN A 166 8.94 -13.95 -16.62
N PRO A 167 9.20 -12.64 -16.76
CA PRO A 167 8.31 -11.59 -16.26
C PRO A 167 7.04 -11.38 -17.11
N ALA A 168 6.90 -12.04 -18.26
CA ALA A 168 5.84 -11.74 -19.23
C ALA A 168 4.43 -11.84 -18.64
N ARG A 169 4.11 -12.88 -17.84
CA ARG A 169 2.80 -13.03 -17.20
C ARG A 169 2.56 -11.95 -16.17
N PHE A 170 3.56 -11.59 -15.36
CA PHE A 170 3.44 -10.50 -14.38
C PHE A 170 3.16 -9.17 -15.06
N LEU A 171 3.90 -8.83 -16.14
CA LEU A 171 3.68 -7.61 -16.93
C LEU A 171 2.29 -7.58 -17.56
N ALA A 172 1.82 -8.72 -18.08
CA ALA A 172 0.45 -8.83 -18.61
C ALA A 172 -0.60 -8.64 -17.50
N ALA A 173 -0.43 -9.28 -16.33
CA ALA A 173 -1.35 -9.17 -15.21
C ALA A 173 -1.43 -7.74 -14.64
N THR A 174 -0.30 -7.02 -14.62
CA THR A 174 -0.20 -5.65 -14.09
C THR A 174 -0.37 -4.56 -15.15
N ARG A 175 -0.73 -4.90 -16.38
CA ARG A 175 -0.85 -3.93 -17.49
C ARG A 175 -1.75 -2.75 -17.16
N LEU A 176 -2.95 -3.01 -16.63
CA LEU A 176 -3.91 -1.95 -16.28
C LEU A 176 -3.37 -1.02 -15.19
N ARG A 177 -2.70 -1.58 -14.18
CA ARG A 177 -1.99 -0.81 -13.15
C ARG A 177 -0.88 0.06 -13.78
N THR A 178 -0.07 -0.51 -14.66
CA THR A 178 1.04 0.21 -15.31
C THR A 178 0.55 1.36 -16.17
N GLU A 179 -0.56 1.17 -16.93
CA GLU A 179 -1.21 2.22 -17.69
C GLU A 179 -1.67 3.39 -16.80
N GLU A 180 -2.30 3.09 -15.67
CA GLU A 180 -2.76 4.12 -14.74
C GLU A 180 -1.62 4.82 -13.98
N ILE A 181 -0.57 4.11 -13.61
CA ILE A 181 0.64 4.71 -13.05
C ILE A 181 1.28 5.66 -14.08
N ALA A 182 1.43 5.22 -15.33
CA ALA A 182 1.98 6.07 -16.40
C ALA A 182 1.15 7.35 -16.58
N LEU A 183 -0.19 7.21 -16.59
CA LEU A 183 -1.10 8.36 -16.67
C LEU A 183 -0.97 9.28 -15.44
N ALA A 184 -0.93 8.72 -14.23
CA ALA A 184 -0.81 9.47 -12.98
C ALA A 184 0.47 10.33 -12.93
N TYR A 185 1.55 9.81 -13.47
CA TYR A 185 2.88 10.45 -13.46
C TYR A 185 3.28 11.06 -14.80
N GLN A 186 2.35 11.20 -15.76
CA GLN A 186 2.57 11.80 -17.10
C GLN A 186 3.75 11.14 -17.83
N ARG A 187 3.77 9.81 -17.82
CA ARG A 187 4.79 8.98 -18.48
C ARG A 187 4.14 8.13 -19.56
N ARG A 188 4.94 7.53 -20.41
CA ARG A 188 4.46 6.59 -21.41
C ARG A 188 4.29 5.19 -20.78
N PRO A 189 3.17 4.48 -21.02
CA PRO A 189 2.97 3.13 -20.50
C PRO A 189 4.04 2.13 -20.93
N GLU A 190 4.56 2.29 -22.16
CA GLU A 190 5.61 1.44 -22.69
C GLU A 190 6.91 1.60 -21.88
N ASP A 191 7.29 2.83 -21.55
CA ASP A 191 8.49 3.12 -20.77
C ASP A 191 8.38 2.57 -19.33
N GLU A 192 7.20 2.67 -18.72
CA GLU A 192 6.95 2.09 -17.38
C GLU A 192 6.98 0.56 -17.43
N THR A 193 6.42 -0.05 -18.48
CA THR A 193 6.47 -1.50 -18.68
C THR A 193 7.91 -1.98 -18.87
N GLU A 194 8.70 -1.29 -19.66
CA GLU A 194 10.09 -1.68 -19.90
C GLU A 194 10.96 -1.51 -18.65
N ARG A 195 10.82 -0.40 -17.91
CA ARG A 195 11.50 -0.23 -16.60
C ARG A 195 11.16 -1.34 -15.63
N LEU A 196 9.88 -1.74 -15.55
CA LEU A 196 9.45 -2.83 -14.69
C LEU A 196 10.07 -4.15 -15.15
N ARG A 197 10.10 -4.42 -16.46
CA ARG A 197 10.74 -5.60 -17.05
C ARG A 197 12.23 -5.65 -16.71
N GLU A 198 12.97 -4.59 -16.99
CA GLU A 198 14.41 -4.48 -16.72
C GLU A 198 14.71 -4.72 -15.23
N ARG A 199 13.92 -4.10 -14.35
CA ARG A 199 14.05 -4.29 -12.89
C ARG A 199 13.85 -5.75 -12.49
N LEU A 200 12.83 -6.42 -13.00
CA LEU A 200 12.54 -7.82 -12.66
C LEU A 200 13.64 -8.75 -13.18
N LEU A 201 14.15 -8.52 -14.40
CA LEU A 201 15.26 -9.29 -14.95
C LEU A 201 16.56 -9.06 -14.17
N ALA A 202 16.86 -7.84 -13.77
CA ALA A 202 18.01 -7.53 -12.92
C ALA A 202 17.93 -8.24 -11.58
N LEU A 203 16.79 -8.19 -10.90
CA LEU A 203 16.56 -8.90 -9.62
C LEU A 203 16.71 -10.41 -9.78
N HIS A 204 16.24 -10.99 -10.89
CA HIS A 204 16.44 -12.42 -11.19
C HIS A 204 17.93 -12.73 -11.38
N ALA A 205 18.65 -11.94 -12.19
CA ALA A 205 20.08 -12.12 -12.42
C ALA A 205 20.93 -12.01 -11.14
N GLU A 206 20.48 -11.18 -10.18
CA GLU A 206 21.07 -11.04 -8.85
C GLU A 206 20.68 -12.19 -7.88
N GLY A 207 19.86 -13.17 -8.31
CA GLY A 207 19.36 -14.25 -7.45
C GLY A 207 18.40 -13.81 -6.36
N ARG A 208 17.77 -12.65 -6.48
CA ARG A 208 16.93 -12.00 -5.45
C ARG A 208 15.44 -12.32 -5.57
N LEU A 209 15.02 -13.20 -6.47
CA LEU A 209 13.62 -13.58 -6.66
C LEU A 209 13.30 -14.96 -6.07
N THR A 210 13.86 -15.27 -4.89
CA THR A 210 13.49 -16.45 -4.09
C THR A 210 12.28 -16.09 -3.22
N TRP A 211 11.10 -16.49 -3.66
CA TRP A 211 9.84 -16.13 -2.98
C TRP A 211 9.61 -16.96 -1.72
N ARG A 212 9.02 -16.33 -0.71
CA ARG A 212 8.43 -17.04 0.42
C ARG A 212 7.35 -17.99 -0.07
N PRO A 213 7.10 -19.12 0.63
CA PRO A 213 6.08 -20.09 0.23
C PRO A 213 4.68 -19.43 0.15
N VAL A 214 4.03 -19.57 -1.00
CA VAL A 214 2.65 -19.13 -1.20
C VAL A 214 1.73 -20.33 -0.99
N THR A 215 1.13 -20.45 0.19
CA THR A 215 0.21 -21.55 0.54
C THR A 215 -1.20 -20.99 0.79
N PRO A 216 -2.24 -21.83 0.81
CA PRO A 216 -3.60 -21.38 1.14
C PRO A 216 -3.66 -20.69 2.52
N GLU A 217 -2.89 -21.17 3.49
CA GLU A 217 -2.84 -20.68 4.86
C GLU A 217 -2.04 -19.37 4.97
N ALA A 218 -1.16 -19.10 4.00
CA ALA A 218 -0.32 -17.91 3.96
C ALA A 218 -0.92 -16.78 3.12
N LEU A 219 -2.02 -17.01 2.39
CA LEU A 219 -2.69 -15.97 1.59
C LEU A 219 -3.91 -15.41 2.31
N PHE A 220 -3.88 -14.12 2.59
CA PHE A 220 -4.98 -13.36 3.14
C PHE A 220 -5.43 -12.30 2.13
N LEU A 221 -6.75 -12.09 2.04
CA LEU A 221 -7.33 -11.05 1.21
C LEU A 221 -7.91 -9.97 2.12
N ARG A 222 -7.33 -8.76 2.08
CA ARG A 222 -7.81 -7.61 2.84
C ARG A 222 -8.68 -6.74 1.95
N SER A 223 -9.96 -6.60 2.30
CA SER A 223 -10.88 -5.68 1.62
C SER A 223 -10.47 -4.23 1.86
N MET A 224 -10.52 -3.41 0.81
CA MET A 224 -10.19 -1.98 0.81
C MET A 224 -11.02 -1.22 -0.21
N ALA A 225 -10.98 0.12 -0.16
CA ALA A 225 -11.75 0.98 -1.08
C ALA A 225 -13.23 0.55 -1.14
N GLU A 226 -13.89 0.42 0.02
CA GLU A 226 -15.30 0.01 0.15
C GLU A 226 -15.60 -1.35 -0.52
N GLY A 227 -14.67 -2.29 -0.46
CA GLY A 227 -14.83 -3.62 -1.07
C GLY A 227 -14.53 -3.70 -2.57
N ARG A 228 -14.08 -2.62 -3.20
CA ARG A 228 -13.78 -2.60 -4.64
C ARG A 228 -12.42 -3.21 -5.00
N LEU A 229 -11.53 -3.29 -4.02
CA LEU A 229 -10.21 -3.89 -4.14
C LEU A 229 -9.97 -4.89 -3.01
N LEU A 230 -9.23 -5.95 -3.33
CA LEU A 230 -8.66 -6.87 -2.35
C LEU A 230 -7.14 -6.82 -2.43
N GLU A 231 -6.48 -6.61 -1.32
CA GLU A 231 -5.02 -6.69 -1.21
C GLU A 231 -4.61 -8.11 -0.85
N CYS A 232 -3.67 -8.67 -1.62
CA CYS A 232 -3.13 -10.01 -1.39
C CYS A 232 -1.96 -9.90 -0.40
N LEU A 233 -2.19 -10.34 0.82
CA LEU A 233 -1.24 -10.28 1.93
C LEU A 233 -0.70 -11.65 2.31
N GLY A 234 0.54 -11.67 2.80
CA GLY A 234 1.15 -12.80 3.46
C GLY A 234 0.74 -12.92 4.93
N ALA A 235 1.17 -13.99 5.60
CA ALA A 235 0.87 -14.25 7.01
C ALA A 235 1.45 -13.19 7.96
N ASP A 236 2.48 -12.46 7.55
CA ASP A 236 3.10 -11.34 8.29
C ASP A 236 2.40 -9.99 8.07
N GLY A 237 1.34 -9.96 7.27
CA GLY A 237 0.63 -8.72 6.91
C GLY A 237 1.30 -7.88 5.82
N GLY A 238 2.44 -8.32 5.31
CA GLY A 238 3.09 -7.73 4.15
C GLY A 238 2.53 -8.29 2.83
N PRO A 239 3.00 -7.78 1.66
CA PRO A 239 2.59 -8.32 0.37
C PRO A 239 2.90 -9.81 0.24
N VAL A 240 1.95 -10.59 -0.29
CA VAL A 240 2.11 -12.06 -0.44
C VAL A 240 3.30 -12.43 -1.35
N LEU A 241 3.56 -11.64 -2.39
CA LEU A 241 4.78 -11.77 -3.20
C LEU A 241 5.93 -11.02 -2.53
N THR A 242 6.52 -11.64 -1.53
CA THR A 242 7.71 -11.14 -0.82
C THR A 242 8.79 -12.22 -0.85
N THR A 243 10.02 -11.83 -1.16
CA THR A 243 11.16 -12.76 -1.19
C THR A 243 11.69 -13.05 0.21
N GLU A 244 12.39 -14.16 0.36
CA GLU A 244 13.23 -14.36 1.52
C GLU A 244 14.25 -13.21 1.62
N PRO A 245 14.65 -12.83 2.85
CA PRO A 245 15.68 -11.82 3.03
C PRO A 245 17.02 -12.29 2.41
N ASP A 246 17.70 -11.37 1.72
CA ASP A 246 19.06 -11.61 1.25
C ASP A 246 20.08 -11.61 2.42
N GLY A 247 21.35 -11.87 2.13
CA GLY A 247 22.43 -11.86 3.13
C GLY A 247 22.63 -10.52 3.85
N GLN A 248 21.93 -9.45 3.42
CA GLN A 248 21.91 -8.14 4.07
C GLN A 248 20.56 -7.83 4.74
N GLY A 249 19.67 -8.83 4.85
CA GLY A 249 18.34 -8.69 5.43
C GLY A 249 17.33 -7.94 4.55
N ARG A 250 17.62 -7.71 3.26
CA ARG A 250 16.72 -6.98 2.34
C ARG A 250 15.82 -7.94 1.59
N SER A 251 14.54 -7.65 1.54
CA SER A 251 13.54 -8.39 0.76
C SER A 251 13.01 -7.55 -0.40
N VAL A 252 12.57 -8.22 -1.45
CA VAL A 252 11.79 -7.63 -2.55
C VAL A 252 10.33 -7.93 -2.30
N ALA A 253 9.48 -6.91 -2.33
CA ALA A 253 8.04 -7.06 -2.20
C ALA A 253 7.34 -6.50 -3.45
N LEU A 254 6.38 -7.26 -3.98
CA LEU A 254 5.54 -6.87 -5.11
C LEU A 254 4.07 -6.86 -4.66
N PRO A 255 3.53 -5.70 -4.23
CA PRO A 255 2.15 -5.61 -3.81
C PRO A 255 1.19 -5.94 -4.95
N LEU A 256 0.13 -6.69 -4.64
CA LEU A 256 -0.94 -7.03 -5.57
C LEU A 256 -2.27 -6.61 -4.96
N ARG A 257 -2.94 -5.64 -5.58
CA ARG A 257 -4.29 -5.22 -5.24
C ARG A 257 -5.19 -5.53 -6.43
N VAL A 258 -6.13 -6.43 -6.21
CA VAL A 258 -6.93 -7.02 -7.26
C VAL A 258 -8.40 -6.65 -7.14
N THR A 259 -9.08 -6.66 -8.27
CA THR A 259 -10.54 -6.72 -8.35
C THR A 259 -10.96 -7.95 -9.15
N ALA A 260 -12.23 -8.32 -9.06
CA ALA A 260 -12.82 -9.40 -9.86
C ALA A 260 -13.96 -8.85 -10.70
N VAL A 261 -13.92 -9.10 -12.00
CA VAL A 261 -15.00 -8.77 -12.95
C VAL A 261 -15.35 -10.04 -13.73
N GLU A 262 -16.60 -10.43 -13.70
CA GLU A 262 -17.09 -11.65 -14.38
C GLU A 262 -16.24 -12.90 -14.10
N GLY A 263 -15.82 -13.06 -12.84
CA GLY A 263 -15.01 -14.19 -12.39
C GLY A 263 -13.53 -14.14 -12.82
N ARG A 264 -13.05 -13.03 -13.36
CA ARG A 264 -11.63 -12.83 -13.70
C ARG A 264 -10.98 -11.83 -12.76
N LEU A 265 -9.78 -12.13 -12.34
CA LEU A 265 -8.97 -11.24 -11.50
C LEU A 265 -8.16 -10.27 -12.35
N TYR A 266 -8.16 -9.01 -11.92
CA TYR A 266 -7.38 -7.92 -12.52
C TYR A 266 -6.55 -7.24 -11.44
N VAL A 267 -5.26 -7.06 -11.69
CA VAL A 267 -4.37 -6.27 -10.81
C VAL A 267 -4.53 -4.80 -11.20
N LEU A 268 -5.09 -4.00 -10.31
CA LEU A 268 -5.32 -2.57 -10.52
C LEU A 268 -4.35 -1.67 -9.73
N ARG A 269 -3.75 -2.20 -8.64
CA ARG A 269 -2.81 -1.46 -7.78
C ARG A 269 -1.73 -2.38 -7.22
#